data_e976bc4d93144cbbc850ffe0c3b4d808
#
_entry.id   e976bc4d93144cbbc850ffe0c3b4d808
#
_cell.length_a   1.000
_cell.length_b   1.000
_cell.length_c   1.000
_cell.angle_alpha   90.00
_cell.angle_beta   90.00
_cell.angle_gamma   90.00
#
_symmetry.space_group_name_H-M   'P 1'
#
loop_
_entity.id
_entity.type
_entity.pdbx_description
1 polymer ?
#
loop_
_entity_poly.entity_id
_entity_poly.type
_entity_poly.pdbx_seq_one_letter_code
_entity_poly.pdbx_strand_id
1 'polypeptide(L)'
;TMDTYRYSLFREKFREAGVSIESKDKPNGIVRLIRKIGSATGIIAPTITSLFSEGKIDYGNSAIMRWYTNNTAAAQDKFGNVQFVKIEPKLRKNDGFMAFVAAEFSSNLLKEQVIYV
;
A
#
# COMPACT_ATOMS: atom_id res chain seq x y z
N THR A 1 -1.90 7.33 -1.43
CA THR A 1 -0.82 6.86 -0.54
C THR A 1 0.44 6.58 -1.34
N MET A 2 1.57 6.98 -0.82
CA MET A 2 2.85 6.91 -1.50
C MET A 2 3.95 6.50 -0.52
N ASP A 3 4.85 5.61 -0.97
CA ASP A 3 6.07 5.30 -0.22
C ASP A 3 6.99 6.53 -0.18
N THR A 4 7.66 6.72 0.95
CA THR A 4 8.63 7.81 1.10
C THR A 4 9.93 7.58 0.32
N TYR A 5 10.19 6.34 -0.11
CA TYR A 5 11.36 6.03 -0.93
C TYR A 5 11.29 6.80 -2.25
N ARG A 6 12.33 7.57 -2.54
CA ARG A 6 12.42 8.45 -3.71
C ARG A 6 11.30 9.50 -3.81
N TYR A 7 10.61 9.77 -2.72
CA TYR A 7 9.56 10.79 -2.67
C TYR A 7 10.05 12.16 -3.19
N SER A 8 11.29 12.53 -2.92
CA SER A 8 11.90 13.78 -3.36
C SER A 8 11.86 13.98 -4.88
N LEU A 9 11.83 12.88 -5.67
CA LEU A 9 11.74 12.96 -7.13
C LEU A 9 10.36 13.46 -7.60
N PHE A 10 9.33 13.24 -6.81
CA PHE A 10 7.95 13.58 -7.17
C PHE A 10 7.42 14.82 -6.46
N ARG A 11 8.08 15.23 -5.40
CA ARG A 11 7.65 16.34 -4.54
C ARG A 11 7.34 17.62 -5.33
N GLU A 12 8.25 18.02 -6.19
CA GLU A 12 8.10 19.23 -6.99
C GLU A 12 6.95 19.11 -7.99
N LYS A 13 6.81 17.95 -8.61
CA LYS A 13 5.73 17.69 -9.56
C LYS A 13 4.35 17.73 -8.90
N PHE A 14 4.21 17.21 -7.71
CA PHE A 14 2.97 17.31 -6.93
C PHE A 14 2.66 18.77 -6.59
N ARG A 15 3.68 19.53 -6.20
CA ARG A 15 3.52 20.95 -5.89
C ARG A 15 3.08 21.75 -7.13
N GLU A 16 3.72 21.54 -8.28
CA GLU A 16 3.34 22.16 -9.55
C GLU A 16 1.90 21.84 -9.96
N ALA A 17 1.46 20.61 -9.71
CA ALA A 17 0.10 20.16 -10.01
C ALA A 17 -0.94 20.66 -8.99
N GLY A 18 -0.54 21.35 -7.94
CA GLY A 18 -1.45 21.81 -6.89
C GLY A 18 -1.98 20.71 -5.99
N VAL A 19 -1.30 19.57 -5.94
CA VAL A 19 -1.70 18.43 -5.11
C VAL A 19 -1.08 18.57 -3.73
N SER A 20 -1.93 18.59 -2.70
CA SER A 20 -1.48 18.67 -1.32
C SER A 20 -0.82 17.39 -0.84
N ILE A 21 0.28 17.54 -0.11
CA ILE A 21 1.07 16.44 0.41
C ILE A 21 0.99 16.45 1.94
N GLU A 22 0.87 15.29 2.54
CA GLU A 22 0.90 15.14 4.00
C GLU A 22 2.18 15.74 4.58
N SER A 23 2.02 16.58 5.61
CA SER A 23 3.12 17.19 6.37
C SER A 23 2.65 17.46 7.79
N LYS A 24 3.54 17.96 8.66
CA LYS A 24 3.15 18.40 10.00
C LYS A 24 2.07 19.50 9.96
N ASP A 25 2.18 20.40 9.00
CA ASP A 25 1.24 21.52 8.82
C ASP A 25 -0.02 21.11 8.06
N LYS A 26 0.04 20.02 7.28
CA LYS A 26 -1.06 19.48 6.48
C LYS A 26 -1.21 17.98 6.73
N PRO A 27 -1.69 17.56 7.91
CA PRO A 27 -1.77 16.14 8.23
C PRO A 27 -2.77 15.36 7.36
N ASN A 28 -3.72 16.06 6.72
CA ASN A 28 -4.73 15.49 5.82
C ASN A 28 -4.45 15.79 4.35
N GLY A 29 -3.19 16.03 3.98
CA GLY A 29 -2.82 16.20 2.58
C GLY A 29 -3.28 15.03 1.72
N ILE A 30 -3.68 15.30 0.45
CA ILE A 30 -4.22 14.29 -0.47
C ILE A 30 -3.22 13.16 -0.70
N VAL A 31 -1.93 13.48 -0.86
CA VAL A 31 -0.88 12.48 -0.95
C VAL A 31 -0.44 12.08 0.45
N ARG A 32 -0.81 10.89 0.86
CA ARG A 32 -0.39 10.29 2.13
C ARG A 32 0.92 9.56 1.98
N LEU A 33 1.83 9.76 2.92
CA LEU A 33 3.16 9.18 2.88
C LEU A 33 3.23 7.96 3.80
N ILE A 34 3.63 6.84 3.27
CA ILE A 34 3.95 5.64 4.05
C ILE A 34 5.42 5.73 4.44
N ARG A 35 5.68 6.21 5.64
CA ARG A 35 7.07 6.41 6.13
C ARG A 35 7.77 5.12 6.55
N LYS A 36 6.99 4.13 6.93
CA LYS A 36 7.47 2.79 7.27
C LYS A 36 6.47 1.81 6.68
N ILE A 37 6.75 1.36 5.47
CA ILE A 37 5.84 0.47 4.76
C ILE A 37 5.52 -0.80 5.56
N GLY A 38 6.48 -1.30 6.34
CA GLY A 38 6.25 -2.44 7.22
C GLY A 38 5.17 -2.19 8.26
N SER A 39 5.13 -0.99 8.87
CA SER A 39 4.09 -0.63 9.84
C SER A 39 2.72 -0.51 9.18
N ALA A 40 2.64 0.15 8.02
CA ALA A 40 1.39 0.25 7.27
C ALA A 40 0.90 -1.13 6.82
N THR A 41 1.80 -1.97 6.34
CA THR A 41 1.49 -3.35 5.94
C THR A 41 0.98 -4.16 7.12
N GLY A 42 1.58 -4.01 8.30
CA GLY A 42 1.13 -4.70 9.51
C GLY A 42 -0.30 -4.34 9.90
N ILE A 43 -0.72 -3.11 9.67
CA ILE A 43 -2.10 -2.67 9.92
C ILE A 43 -3.08 -3.25 8.91
N ILE A 44 -2.73 -3.26 7.63
CA ILE A 44 -3.64 -3.65 6.55
C ILE A 44 -3.59 -5.14 6.20
N ALA A 45 -2.53 -5.85 6.56
CA ALA A 45 -2.33 -7.24 6.18
C ALA A 45 -3.48 -8.18 6.60
N PRO A 46 -4.03 -8.09 7.82
CA PRO A 46 -5.19 -8.91 8.21
C PRO A 46 -6.40 -8.67 7.30
N THR A 47 -6.66 -7.43 6.93
CA THR A 47 -7.76 -7.06 6.01
C THR A 47 -7.55 -7.68 4.63
N ILE A 48 -6.35 -7.55 4.08
CA ILE A 48 -6.01 -8.10 2.76
C ILE A 48 -6.11 -9.63 2.78
N THR A 49 -5.60 -10.28 3.82
CA THR A 49 -5.69 -11.72 3.97
C THR A 49 -7.15 -12.21 4.00
N SER A 50 -8.01 -11.50 4.73
CA SER A 50 -9.44 -11.80 4.77
C SER A 50 -10.09 -11.63 3.40
N LEU A 51 -9.77 -10.57 2.67
CA LEU A 51 -10.30 -10.34 1.32
C LEU A 51 -9.97 -11.47 0.37
N PHE A 52 -8.74 -11.99 0.41
CA PHE A 52 -8.35 -13.15 -0.38
C PHE A 52 -9.09 -14.43 0.06
N SER A 53 -9.17 -14.69 1.38
CA SER A 53 -9.86 -15.86 1.91
C SER A 53 -11.34 -15.88 1.57
N GLU A 54 -11.97 -14.71 1.52
CA GLU A 54 -13.40 -14.57 1.19
C GLU A 54 -13.67 -14.45 -0.31
N GLY A 55 -12.64 -14.52 -1.15
CA GLY A 55 -12.77 -14.40 -2.60
C GLY A 55 -13.26 -13.04 -3.08
N LYS A 56 -12.98 -11.98 -2.34
CA LYS A 56 -13.44 -10.62 -2.64
C LYS A 56 -12.48 -9.82 -3.52
N ILE A 57 -11.36 -10.40 -3.91
CA ILE A 57 -10.38 -9.74 -4.78
C ILE A 57 -10.52 -10.32 -6.19
N ASP A 58 -10.81 -9.46 -7.15
CA ASP A 58 -10.92 -9.80 -8.55
C ASP A 58 -10.03 -8.87 -9.38
N TYR A 59 -8.98 -9.43 -9.95
CA TYR A 59 -8.09 -8.73 -10.87
C TYR A 59 -8.58 -8.75 -12.33
N GLY A 60 -9.78 -9.28 -12.57
CA GLY A 60 -10.27 -9.52 -13.92
C GLY A 60 -9.33 -10.46 -14.69
N ASN A 61 -8.99 -10.08 -15.92
CA ASN A 61 -8.08 -10.86 -16.76
C ASN A 61 -6.60 -10.45 -16.63
N SER A 62 -6.24 -9.71 -15.58
CA SER A 62 -4.87 -9.22 -15.40
C SER A 62 -3.92 -10.34 -14.97
N ALA A 63 -3.26 -10.95 -15.93
CA ALA A 63 -2.22 -11.94 -15.67
C ALA A 63 -1.03 -11.34 -14.90
N ILE A 64 -0.71 -10.07 -15.16
CA ILE A 64 0.39 -9.39 -14.47
C ILE A 64 0.11 -9.20 -12.98
N MET A 65 -1.11 -8.88 -12.59
CA MET A 65 -1.48 -8.75 -11.18
C MET A 65 -1.44 -10.10 -10.46
N ARG A 66 -1.87 -11.17 -11.11
CA ARG A 66 -1.73 -12.53 -10.56
C ARG A 66 -0.26 -12.92 -10.39
N TRP A 67 0.58 -12.55 -11.36
CA TRP A 67 2.02 -12.80 -11.28
C TRP A 67 2.64 -12.07 -10.09
N TYR A 68 2.35 -10.78 -9.90
CA TYR A 68 2.84 -10.03 -8.74
C TYR A 68 2.38 -10.66 -7.41
N THR A 69 1.14 -11.07 -7.34
CA THR A 69 0.57 -11.71 -6.14
C THR A 69 1.29 -13.03 -5.84
N ASN A 70 1.52 -13.85 -6.87
CA ASN A 70 2.21 -15.13 -6.73
C ASN A 70 3.70 -14.97 -6.35
N ASN A 71 4.27 -13.80 -6.57
CA ASN A 71 5.65 -13.47 -6.17
C ASN A 71 5.75 -12.94 -4.74
N THR A 72 4.64 -12.82 -4.05
CA THR A 72 4.55 -12.21 -2.72
C THR A 72 4.18 -13.26 -1.69
N ALA A 73 4.84 -13.24 -0.55
CA ALA A 73 4.52 -14.06 0.60
C ALA A 73 4.24 -13.18 1.83
N ALA A 74 3.41 -13.68 2.73
CA ALA A 74 3.24 -13.08 4.05
C ALA A 74 4.30 -13.67 4.98
N ALA A 75 5.08 -12.81 5.61
CA ALA A 75 6.10 -13.20 6.58
C ALA A 75 5.83 -12.52 7.91
N GLN A 76 6.02 -13.24 9.00
CA GLN A 76 5.87 -12.70 10.35
C GLN A 76 7.24 -12.33 10.89
N ASP A 77 7.35 -11.12 11.44
CA ASP A 77 8.58 -10.70 12.10
C ASP A 77 8.67 -11.25 13.54
N LYS A 78 9.77 -10.98 14.24
CA LYS A 78 9.98 -11.44 15.63
C LYS A 78 8.98 -10.84 16.63
N PHE A 79 8.28 -9.78 16.27
CA PHE A 79 7.25 -9.14 17.10
C PHE A 79 5.83 -9.58 16.74
N GLY A 80 5.68 -10.53 15.83
CA GLY A 80 4.38 -11.03 15.39
C GLY A 80 3.70 -10.19 14.31
N ASN A 81 4.32 -9.14 13.80
CA ASN A 81 3.77 -8.32 12.72
C ASN A 81 3.90 -9.03 11.38
N VAL A 82 2.83 -9.02 10.60
CA VAL A 82 2.83 -9.59 9.25
C VAL A 82 3.32 -8.55 8.25
N GLN A 83 4.24 -8.96 7.39
CA GLN A 83 4.74 -8.16 6.29
C GLN A 83 4.60 -8.95 4.99
N PHE A 84 4.38 -8.24 3.88
CA PHE A 84 4.42 -8.83 2.56
C PHE A 84 5.83 -8.71 1.99
N VAL A 85 6.41 -9.83 1.60
CA VAL A 85 7.79 -9.91 1.12
C VAL A 85 7.85 -10.58 -0.24
N LYS A 86 8.92 -10.30 -0.99
CA LYS A 86 9.20 -11.01 -2.25
C LYS A 86 9.64 -12.44 -1.95
N ILE A 87 9.05 -13.41 -2.63
CA ILE A 87 9.47 -14.82 -2.53
C ILE A 87 10.90 -14.97 -3.03
N GLU A 88 11.23 -14.25 -4.11
CA GLU A 88 12.56 -14.28 -4.72
C GLU A 88 12.97 -12.85 -5.12
N PRO A 89 13.77 -12.14 -4.27
CA PRO A 89 14.00 -10.72 -4.43
C PRO A 89 14.65 -10.29 -5.74
N LYS A 90 15.48 -11.14 -6.34
CA LYS A 90 16.25 -10.79 -7.55
C LYS A 90 15.47 -10.95 -8.85
N LEU A 91 14.63 -11.98 -8.94
CA LEU A 91 14.01 -12.39 -10.19
C LEU A 91 12.50 -12.14 -10.25
N ARG A 92 11.85 -12.02 -9.12
CA ARG A 92 10.40 -11.92 -9.03
C ARG A 92 9.95 -10.62 -8.36
N LYS A 93 9.36 -9.76 -9.16
CA LYS A 93 8.84 -8.47 -8.71
C LYS A 93 7.48 -8.64 -8.04
N ASN A 94 7.15 -7.74 -7.11
CA ASN A 94 5.83 -7.67 -6.49
C ASN A 94 5.28 -6.22 -6.44
N ASP A 95 5.78 -5.35 -7.28
CA ASP A 95 5.45 -3.92 -7.25
C ASP A 95 3.95 -3.67 -7.38
N GLY A 96 3.28 -4.39 -8.27
CA GLY A 96 1.83 -4.28 -8.43
C GLY A 96 1.05 -4.73 -7.20
N PHE A 97 1.51 -5.77 -6.51
CA PHE A 97 0.89 -6.19 -5.26
C PHE A 97 1.08 -5.13 -4.17
N MET A 98 2.25 -4.52 -4.06
CA MET A 98 2.50 -3.45 -3.10
C MET A 98 1.69 -2.19 -3.44
N ALA A 99 1.44 -1.90 -4.71
CA ALA A 99 0.53 -0.85 -5.13
C ALA A 99 -0.91 -1.13 -4.68
N PHE A 100 -1.35 -2.37 -4.78
CA PHE A 100 -2.65 -2.81 -4.26
C PHE A 100 -2.73 -2.64 -2.74
N VAL A 101 -1.69 -2.99 -2.00
CA VAL A 101 -1.61 -2.77 -0.54
C VAL A 101 -1.76 -1.29 -0.20
N ALA A 102 -1.07 -0.42 -0.93
CA ALA A 102 -1.17 1.03 -0.74
C ALA A 102 -2.58 1.55 -1.05
N ALA A 103 -3.21 1.02 -2.09
CA ALA A 103 -4.58 1.40 -2.46
C ALA A 103 -5.60 0.98 -1.39
N GLU A 104 -5.49 -0.22 -0.84
CA GLU A 104 -6.36 -0.68 0.26
C GLU A 104 -6.15 0.14 1.53
N PHE A 105 -4.93 0.48 1.85
CA PHE A 105 -4.63 1.37 2.98
C PHE A 105 -5.31 2.73 2.80
N SER A 106 -5.22 3.32 1.62
CA SER A 106 -5.88 4.59 1.28
C SER A 106 -7.40 4.48 1.35
N SER A 107 -7.96 3.39 0.85
CA SER A 107 -9.41 3.12 0.89
C SER A 107 -9.93 3.10 2.31
N ASN A 108 -9.22 2.48 3.23
CA ASN A 108 -9.61 2.44 4.64
C ASN A 108 -9.56 3.83 5.29
N LEU A 109 -8.56 4.65 4.97
CA LEU A 109 -8.50 6.03 5.43
C LEU A 109 -9.70 6.85 4.96
N LEU A 110 -10.12 6.67 3.70
CA LEU A 110 -11.30 7.35 3.17
C LEU A 110 -12.60 6.89 3.86
N LYS A 111 -12.73 5.61 4.15
CA LYS A 111 -13.88 5.09 4.89
C LYS A 111 -14.00 5.70 6.28
N GLU A 112 -12.89 5.85 6.99
CA GLU A 112 -12.86 6.50 8.29
C GLU A 112 -13.32 7.96 8.21
N GLN A 113 -12.94 8.70 7.16
CA GLN A 113 -13.36 10.09 6.95
C GLN A 113 -14.84 10.21 6.62
N VAL A 114 -15.42 9.26 5.90
CA VAL A 114 -16.83 9.27 5.50
C VAL A 114 -17.78 9.04 6.68
N ILE A 115 -17.36 8.32 7.71
CA ILE A 115 -18.17 8.05 8.90
C ILE A 115 -18.57 9.33 9.65
N TYR A 116 -17.82 10.42 9.49
CA TYR A 116 -18.05 11.70 10.18
C TYR A 116 -18.83 12.73 9.36
N VAL A 117 -19.31 12.36 8.19
CA VAL A 117 -20.20 13.19 7.38
C VAL A 117 -21.69 12.86 7.66
#